data_7ac5b1ef765f6620b076a2797e37bcdf
#
_entry.id   7ac5b1ef765f6620b076a2797e37bcdf
#
_cell.length_a   1.000
_cell.length_b   1.000
_cell.length_c   1.000
_cell.angle_alpha   90.00
_cell.angle_beta   90.00
_cell.angle_gamma   90.00
#
_symmetry.space_group_name_H-M   'P 1'
#
loop_
_entity.id
_entity.type
_entity.pdbx_description
1 polymer ?
#
loop_
_entity_poly.entity_id
_entity_poly.type
_entity_poly.pdbx_seq_one_letter_code
_entity_poly.pdbx_strand_id
1 'polypeptide(L)'
;MTIQLITFDLDDTLWDTAPVIHSAETVLREWLAEHAPDLGGVPVEHLWAIRERVLLKEPTLKHRISALRRRVLFHALEEAGYPHAQASQLADESFEVFIHARHQIEVFPEVEPTLEALGRSFALGVVTNGNADVRRLGLADYFRFALCAEDIGIAKPDARLFHEALVRGGNVPASAAVHIGDHPGDDIAGAQQAGLRAIWYNPTGKAWEAQRQPDAQVRSLSELPALLAGWNIPA
;
A
#
# COMPACT_ATOMS: atom_id res chain seq x y z
N MET A 1 1.99 -26.38 -12.75
CA MET A 1 1.95 -25.06 -13.41
C MET A 1 3.06 -24.21 -12.82
N THR A 2 3.88 -23.57 -13.64
CA THR A 2 5.05 -22.80 -13.20
C THR A 2 4.66 -21.38 -12.89
N ILE A 3 5.01 -20.84 -11.73
CA ILE A 3 4.85 -19.42 -11.38
C ILE A 3 5.78 -18.59 -12.28
N GLN A 4 5.27 -17.49 -12.80
CA GLN A 4 5.98 -16.55 -13.67
C GLN A 4 6.03 -15.14 -13.08
N LEU A 5 5.00 -14.76 -12.32
CA LEU A 5 4.84 -13.45 -11.71
C LEU A 5 4.61 -13.58 -10.20
N ILE A 6 5.33 -12.78 -9.44
CA ILE A 6 5.12 -12.58 -8.01
C ILE A 6 4.74 -11.13 -7.81
N THR A 7 3.64 -10.88 -7.11
CA THR A 7 3.26 -9.52 -6.68
C THR A 7 3.32 -9.41 -5.18
N PHE A 8 3.79 -8.27 -4.68
CA PHE A 8 3.90 -7.97 -3.26
C PHE A 8 2.97 -6.82 -2.90
N ASP A 9 2.32 -6.93 -1.74
CA ASP A 9 1.93 -5.74 -1.00
C ASP A 9 3.17 -5.07 -0.42
N LEU A 10 3.03 -3.85 0.09
CA LEU A 10 4.12 -3.06 0.65
C LEU A 10 4.00 -2.89 2.17
N ASP A 11 2.97 -2.16 2.60
CA ASP A 11 2.73 -1.81 4.00
C ASP A 11 2.47 -3.07 4.85
N ASP A 12 3.15 -3.21 5.98
CA ASP A 12 3.12 -4.39 6.87
C ASP A 12 3.58 -5.72 6.22
N THR A 13 4.06 -5.65 4.96
CA THR A 13 4.65 -6.79 4.24
C THR A 13 6.16 -6.62 4.04
N LEU A 14 6.63 -5.44 3.60
CA LEU A 14 8.06 -5.18 3.41
C LEU A 14 8.67 -4.33 4.55
N TRP A 15 7.86 -3.71 5.38
CA TRP A 15 8.23 -2.90 6.56
C TRP A 15 7.07 -2.83 7.54
N ASP A 16 7.34 -2.40 8.77
CA ASP A 16 6.31 -2.07 9.76
C ASP A 16 5.77 -0.66 9.47
N THR A 17 4.49 -0.58 9.14
CA THR A 17 3.83 0.66 8.71
C THR A 17 3.45 1.57 9.88
N ALA A 18 3.09 1.00 11.01
CA ALA A 18 2.57 1.78 12.14
C ALA A 18 3.55 2.86 12.65
N PRO A 19 4.84 2.59 12.90
CA PRO A 19 5.78 3.61 13.33
C PRO A 19 6.03 4.67 12.25
N VAL A 20 6.03 4.29 10.98
CA VAL A 20 6.23 5.21 9.84
C VAL A 20 5.09 6.22 9.76
N ILE A 21 3.84 5.74 9.81
CA ILE A 21 2.66 6.63 9.78
C ILE A 21 2.62 7.51 11.02
N HIS A 22 2.92 6.98 12.20
CA HIS A 22 2.96 7.76 13.44
C HIS A 22 3.99 8.91 13.35
N SER A 23 5.18 8.62 12.84
CA SER A 23 6.22 9.63 12.63
C SER A 23 5.77 10.69 11.62
N ALA A 24 5.22 10.28 10.48
CA ALA A 24 4.75 11.19 9.43
C ALA A 24 3.61 12.10 9.92
N GLU A 25 2.68 11.57 10.72
CA GLU A 25 1.61 12.36 11.34
C GLU A 25 2.16 13.36 12.40
N THR A 26 3.23 13.00 13.08
CA THR A 26 3.88 13.91 14.05
C THR A 26 4.54 15.06 13.31
N VAL A 27 5.34 14.78 12.28
CA VAL A 27 5.99 15.79 11.43
C VAL A 27 4.96 16.72 10.79
N LEU A 28 3.85 16.16 10.28
CA LEU A 28 2.75 16.95 9.71
C LEU A 28 2.15 17.90 10.75
N ARG A 29 1.86 17.42 11.97
CA ARG A 29 1.28 18.27 13.03
C ARG A 29 2.21 19.39 13.46
N GLU A 30 3.49 19.11 13.59
CA GLU A 30 4.50 20.13 13.93
C GLU A 30 4.56 21.21 12.85
N TRP A 31 4.60 20.82 11.60
CA TRP A 31 4.59 21.74 10.47
C TRP A 31 3.31 22.60 10.45
N LEU A 32 2.14 21.98 10.62
CA LEU A 32 0.87 22.71 10.65
C LEU A 32 0.77 23.67 11.83
N ALA A 33 1.32 23.33 13.00
CA ALA A 33 1.35 24.22 14.17
C ALA A 33 2.16 25.50 13.89
N GLU A 34 3.20 25.41 13.06
CA GLU A 34 4.04 26.56 12.68
C GLU A 34 3.40 27.38 11.53
N HIS A 35 2.87 26.71 10.49
CA HIS A 35 2.46 27.36 9.25
C HIS A 35 0.95 27.64 9.15
N ALA A 36 0.17 26.95 9.96
CA ALA A 36 -1.29 27.07 10.02
C ALA A 36 -1.80 27.05 11.47
N PRO A 37 -1.34 27.99 12.35
CA PRO A 37 -1.64 27.96 13.80
C PRO A 37 -3.15 28.03 14.09
N ASP A 38 -3.96 28.66 13.27
CA ASP A 38 -5.42 28.73 13.45
C ASP A 38 -6.11 27.37 13.26
N LEU A 39 -5.43 26.41 12.62
CA LEU A 39 -5.88 25.02 12.55
C LEU A 39 -5.60 24.26 13.85
N GLY A 40 -4.67 24.77 14.69
CA GLY A 40 -4.17 24.12 15.88
C GLY A 40 -5.21 23.94 16.97
N GLY A 41 -5.85 22.81 17.01
CA GLY A 41 -6.90 22.47 17.96
C GLY A 41 -8.12 21.83 17.29
N VAL A 42 -8.05 21.61 15.98
CA VAL A 42 -9.09 20.83 15.29
C VAL A 42 -9.05 19.39 15.82
N PRO A 43 -10.09 18.91 16.50
CA PRO A 43 -10.13 17.54 17.02
C PRO A 43 -10.07 16.52 15.86
N VAL A 44 -9.48 15.36 16.13
CA VAL A 44 -9.40 14.26 15.14
C VAL A 44 -10.80 13.88 14.63
N GLU A 45 -11.80 13.88 15.51
CA GLU A 45 -13.20 13.61 15.20
C GLU A 45 -13.74 14.58 14.14
N HIS A 46 -13.29 15.83 14.16
CA HIS A 46 -13.68 16.82 13.17
C HIS A 46 -13.07 16.52 11.79
N LEU A 47 -11.81 16.11 11.75
CA LEU A 47 -11.17 15.67 10.49
C LEU A 47 -11.86 14.44 9.90
N TRP A 48 -12.31 13.51 10.73
CA TRP A 48 -13.13 12.39 10.29
C TRP A 48 -14.47 12.84 9.70
N ALA A 49 -15.16 13.79 10.35
CA ALA A 49 -16.40 14.35 9.84
C ALA A 49 -16.19 15.07 8.48
N ILE A 50 -15.09 15.81 8.31
CA ILE A 50 -14.73 16.43 7.04
C ILE A 50 -14.49 15.34 5.98
N ARG A 51 -13.75 14.28 6.32
CA ARG A 51 -13.48 13.16 5.41
C ARG A 51 -14.77 12.50 4.91
N GLU A 52 -15.72 12.25 5.79
CA GLU A 52 -17.01 11.68 5.42
C GLU A 52 -17.78 12.61 4.46
N ARG A 53 -17.84 13.91 4.74
CA ARG A 53 -18.47 14.89 3.86
C ARG A 53 -17.80 14.97 2.48
N VAL A 54 -16.48 14.90 2.44
CA VAL A 54 -15.70 14.86 1.18
C VAL A 54 -16.07 13.61 0.39
N LEU A 55 -16.07 12.44 1.01
CA LEU A 55 -16.40 11.19 0.32
C LEU A 55 -17.85 11.11 -0.15
N LEU A 56 -18.80 11.78 0.54
CA LEU A 56 -20.17 11.90 0.07
C LEU A 56 -20.28 12.75 -1.20
N LYS A 57 -19.46 13.79 -1.33
CA LYS A 57 -19.43 14.69 -2.50
C LYS A 57 -18.55 14.16 -3.63
N GLU A 58 -17.44 13.54 -3.29
CA GLU A 58 -16.40 13.08 -4.21
C GLU A 58 -16.08 11.59 -3.94
N PRO A 59 -17.01 10.65 -4.20
CA PRO A 59 -16.84 9.23 -3.85
C PRO A 59 -15.65 8.55 -4.59
N THR A 60 -15.20 9.12 -5.70
CA THR A 60 -14.02 8.66 -6.44
C THR A 60 -12.71 8.80 -5.65
N LEU A 61 -12.69 9.63 -4.60
CA LEU A 61 -11.53 9.78 -3.72
C LEU A 61 -11.35 8.62 -2.74
N LYS A 62 -12.33 7.71 -2.62
CA LYS A 62 -12.27 6.58 -1.67
C LYS A 62 -10.96 5.78 -1.77
N HIS A 63 -10.47 5.56 -3.00
CA HIS A 63 -9.26 4.79 -3.29
C HIS A 63 -8.09 5.68 -3.76
N ARG A 64 -8.20 6.99 -3.56
CA ARG A 64 -7.18 8.00 -3.87
C ARG A 64 -6.76 8.70 -2.59
N ILE A 65 -6.06 7.96 -1.72
CA ILE A 65 -5.79 8.36 -0.34
C ILE A 65 -4.98 9.65 -0.22
N SER A 66 -4.05 9.92 -1.15
CA SER A 66 -3.29 11.17 -1.18
C SER A 66 -4.17 12.36 -1.55
N ALA A 67 -5.00 12.21 -2.58
CA ALA A 67 -5.94 13.26 -2.98
C ALA A 67 -7.01 13.49 -1.89
N LEU A 68 -7.50 12.42 -1.26
CA LEU A 68 -8.44 12.53 -0.15
C LEU A 68 -7.83 13.28 1.04
N ARG A 69 -6.58 12.97 1.43
CA ARG A 69 -5.88 13.67 2.53
C ARG A 69 -5.74 15.16 2.22
N ARG A 70 -5.29 15.54 1.03
CA ARG A 70 -5.20 16.95 0.61
C ARG A 70 -6.54 17.65 0.68
N ARG A 71 -7.62 17.00 0.21
CA ARG A 71 -8.97 17.54 0.25
C ARG A 71 -9.49 17.76 1.67
N VAL A 72 -9.21 16.81 2.57
CA VAL A 72 -9.57 16.92 4.00
C VAL A 72 -8.82 18.09 4.65
N LEU A 73 -7.51 18.20 4.44
CA LEU A 73 -6.69 19.29 4.96
C LEU A 73 -7.18 20.65 4.41
N PHE A 74 -7.46 20.73 3.12
CA PHE A 74 -7.99 21.94 2.49
C PHE A 74 -9.27 22.41 3.18
N HIS A 75 -10.26 21.55 3.36
CA HIS A 75 -11.51 21.94 4.01
C HIS A 75 -11.34 22.26 5.49
N ALA A 76 -10.45 21.56 6.19
CA ALA A 76 -10.13 21.89 7.57
C ALA A 76 -9.53 23.30 7.70
N LEU A 77 -8.65 23.68 6.78
CA LEU A 77 -8.05 25.02 6.72
C LEU A 77 -9.08 26.11 6.37
N GLU A 78 -9.99 25.85 5.40
CA GLU A 78 -11.09 26.79 5.12
C GLU A 78 -11.99 26.98 6.35
N GLU A 79 -12.33 25.94 7.07
CA GLU A 79 -13.15 26.00 8.28
C GLU A 79 -12.42 26.70 9.46
N ALA A 80 -11.06 26.64 9.47
CA ALA A 80 -10.24 27.40 10.41
C ALA A 80 -10.10 28.89 10.05
N GLY A 81 -10.68 29.33 8.92
CA GLY A 81 -10.72 30.73 8.47
C GLY A 81 -9.66 31.14 7.46
N TYR A 82 -8.84 30.21 6.95
CA TYR A 82 -7.88 30.53 5.90
C TYR A 82 -8.59 30.82 4.58
N PRO A 83 -8.20 31.90 3.85
CA PRO A 83 -8.72 32.17 2.52
C PRO A 83 -8.47 31.00 1.56
N HIS A 84 -9.39 30.76 0.62
CA HIS A 84 -9.38 29.62 -0.31
C HIS A 84 -8.01 29.34 -0.95
N ALA A 85 -7.36 30.38 -1.50
CA ALA A 85 -6.05 30.22 -2.14
C ALA A 85 -4.95 29.78 -1.15
N GLN A 86 -4.97 30.34 0.07
CA GLN A 86 -4.02 30.01 1.11
C GLN A 86 -4.30 28.60 1.67
N ALA A 87 -5.57 28.22 1.87
CA ALA A 87 -5.96 26.89 2.29
C ALA A 87 -5.50 25.82 1.28
N SER A 88 -5.65 26.10 -0.02
CA SER A 88 -5.16 25.21 -1.07
C SER A 88 -3.64 25.04 -1.03
N GLN A 89 -2.90 26.13 -0.93
CA GLN A 89 -1.45 26.11 -0.84
C GLN A 89 -0.96 25.33 0.40
N LEU A 90 -1.50 25.66 1.57
CA LEU A 90 -1.13 24.98 2.84
C LEU A 90 -1.48 23.49 2.82
N ALA A 91 -2.60 23.10 2.20
CA ALA A 91 -2.98 21.68 2.07
C ALA A 91 -1.99 20.92 1.18
N ASP A 92 -1.52 21.52 0.10
CA ASP A 92 -0.52 20.91 -0.79
C ASP A 92 0.85 20.82 -0.11
N GLU A 93 1.33 21.91 0.50
CA GLU A 93 2.61 21.95 1.21
C GLU A 93 2.64 20.98 2.38
N SER A 94 1.59 20.96 3.20
CA SER A 94 1.48 20.03 4.34
C SER A 94 1.44 18.58 3.90
N PHE A 95 0.81 18.30 2.75
CA PHE A 95 0.83 16.95 2.18
C PHE A 95 2.24 16.56 1.71
N GLU A 96 3.01 17.47 1.08
CA GLU A 96 4.39 17.18 0.69
C GLU A 96 5.28 16.88 1.90
N VAL A 97 5.08 17.58 3.00
CA VAL A 97 5.76 17.30 4.29
C VAL A 97 5.40 15.89 4.79
N PHE A 98 4.11 15.57 4.82
CA PHE A 98 3.64 14.24 5.21
C PHE A 98 4.21 13.14 4.34
N ILE A 99 4.11 13.27 3.00
CA ILE A 99 4.53 12.20 2.09
C ILE A 99 6.05 12.02 2.07
N HIS A 100 6.82 13.10 2.32
CA HIS A 100 8.26 12.99 2.52
C HIS A 100 8.59 12.17 3.78
N ALA A 101 7.98 12.50 4.91
CA ALA A 101 8.17 11.77 6.16
C ALA A 101 7.67 10.32 6.07
N ARG A 102 6.55 10.08 5.34
CA ARG A 102 5.98 8.76 5.06
C ARG A 102 6.96 7.84 4.29
N HIS A 103 7.93 8.41 3.59
CA HIS A 103 8.96 7.65 2.87
C HIS A 103 10.27 7.49 3.65
N GLN A 104 10.33 7.91 4.92
CA GLN A 104 11.44 7.57 5.81
C GLN A 104 11.21 6.16 6.38
N ILE A 105 11.31 5.17 5.49
CA ILE A 105 11.00 3.77 5.73
C ILE A 105 12.31 3.00 5.90
N GLU A 106 12.36 2.17 6.94
CA GLU A 106 13.35 1.11 7.09
C GLU A 106 12.68 -0.24 6.72
N VAL A 107 13.10 -0.82 5.62
CA VAL A 107 12.58 -2.12 5.18
C VAL A 107 13.11 -3.24 6.07
N PHE A 108 12.38 -4.35 6.18
CA PHE A 108 12.88 -5.50 6.92
C PHE A 108 14.20 -6.01 6.31
N PRO A 109 15.17 -6.46 7.14
CA PRO A 109 16.50 -6.84 6.66
C PRO A 109 16.50 -7.93 5.57
N GLU A 110 15.49 -8.79 5.56
CA GLU A 110 15.35 -9.86 4.59
C GLU A 110 14.73 -9.42 3.25
N VAL A 111 14.23 -8.19 3.10
CA VAL A 111 13.52 -7.73 1.89
C VAL A 111 14.43 -7.77 0.67
N GLU A 112 15.51 -7.01 0.68
CA GLU A 112 16.39 -6.91 -0.50
C GLU A 112 17.00 -8.26 -0.90
N PRO A 113 17.56 -9.07 0.02
CA PRO A 113 18.07 -10.40 -0.34
C PRO A 113 16.99 -11.31 -0.93
N THR A 114 15.76 -11.22 -0.43
CA THR A 114 14.63 -12.03 -0.93
C THR A 114 14.22 -11.57 -2.34
N LEU A 115 14.05 -10.25 -2.55
CA LEU A 115 13.71 -9.71 -3.86
C LEU A 115 14.77 -10.03 -4.90
N GLU A 116 16.06 -9.92 -4.56
CA GLU A 116 17.17 -10.32 -5.42
C GLU A 116 17.11 -11.79 -5.78
N ALA A 117 16.91 -12.67 -4.81
CA ALA A 117 16.84 -14.12 -5.03
C ALA A 117 15.66 -14.49 -5.95
N LEU A 118 14.48 -13.92 -5.72
CA LEU A 118 13.27 -14.18 -6.50
C LEU A 118 13.35 -13.57 -7.90
N GLY A 119 13.91 -12.38 -8.04
CA GLY A 119 14.05 -11.67 -9.32
C GLY A 119 14.91 -12.40 -10.34
N ARG A 120 15.76 -13.36 -9.92
CA ARG A 120 16.54 -14.22 -10.81
C ARG A 120 15.68 -15.20 -11.61
N SER A 121 14.48 -15.52 -11.13
CA SER A 121 13.63 -16.58 -11.69
C SER A 121 12.21 -16.13 -12.03
N PHE A 122 11.76 -15.03 -11.45
CA PHE A 122 10.38 -14.54 -11.57
C PHE A 122 10.34 -13.06 -11.92
N ALA A 123 9.30 -12.64 -12.64
CA ALA A 123 8.94 -11.23 -12.72
C ALA A 123 8.36 -10.81 -11.37
N LEU A 124 8.82 -9.67 -10.82
CA LEU A 124 8.30 -9.11 -9.58
C LEU A 124 7.48 -7.86 -9.88
N GLY A 125 6.41 -7.65 -9.12
CA GLY A 125 5.57 -6.47 -9.20
C GLY A 125 5.04 -6.07 -7.83
N VAL A 126 4.53 -4.86 -7.74
CA VAL A 126 3.86 -4.32 -6.54
C VAL A 126 2.38 -4.14 -6.81
N VAL A 127 1.54 -4.48 -5.81
CA VAL A 127 0.10 -4.18 -5.79
C VAL A 127 -0.27 -3.69 -4.39
N THR A 128 -0.44 -2.39 -4.23
CA THR A 128 -0.66 -1.78 -2.92
C THR A 128 -1.91 -0.90 -2.88
N ASN A 129 -2.57 -0.85 -1.70
CA ASN A 129 -3.61 0.12 -1.38
C ASN A 129 -3.03 1.41 -0.79
N GLY A 130 -1.77 1.37 -0.36
CA GLY A 130 -1.05 2.51 0.19
C GLY A 130 -0.51 3.47 -0.86
N ASN A 131 0.19 4.50 -0.39
CA ASN A 131 0.82 5.53 -1.23
C ASN A 131 2.35 5.55 -1.12
N ALA A 132 2.96 4.47 -0.66
CA ALA A 132 4.42 4.33 -0.70
C ALA A 132 4.88 4.14 -2.14
N ASP A 133 5.93 4.86 -2.52
CA ASP A 133 6.55 4.78 -3.84
C ASP A 133 7.90 4.07 -3.73
N VAL A 134 8.00 2.89 -4.30
CA VAL A 134 9.22 2.08 -4.31
C VAL A 134 10.42 2.80 -4.92
N ARG A 135 10.20 3.80 -5.79
CA ARG A 135 11.26 4.64 -6.36
C ARG A 135 11.93 5.51 -5.30
N ARG A 136 11.14 6.06 -4.37
CA ARG A 136 11.64 6.85 -3.25
C ARG A 136 12.38 6.00 -2.20
N LEU A 137 12.15 4.70 -2.21
CA LEU A 137 12.77 3.73 -1.29
C LEU A 137 14.02 3.04 -1.87
N GLY A 138 14.39 3.33 -3.13
CA GLY A 138 15.50 2.64 -3.80
C GLY A 138 15.17 1.20 -4.21
N LEU A 139 13.91 0.78 -4.16
CA LEU A 139 13.49 -0.59 -4.46
C LEU A 139 12.98 -0.77 -5.90
N ALA A 140 12.93 0.30 -6.71
CA ALA A 140 12.30 0.26 -8.03
C ALA A 140 12.93 -0.78 -8.97
N ASP A 141 14.23 -0.98 -8.89
CA ASP A 141 14.98 -1.88 -9.79
C ASP A 141 14.64 -3.36 -9.58
N TYR A 142 14.06 -3.71 -8.44
CA TYR A 142 13.58 -5.08 -8.19
C TYR A 142 12.25 -5.39 -8.91
N PHE A 143 11.45 -4.36 -9.23
CA PHE A 143 10.09 -4.52 -9.68
C PHE A 143 9.90 -4.10 -11.14
N ARG A 144 9.28 -4.98 -11.91
CA ARG A 144 8.87 -4.69 -13.30
C ARG A 144 7.81 -3.59 -13.38
N PHE A 145 6.95 -3.50 -12.37
CA PHE A 145 5.93 -2.47 -12.20
C PHE A 145 5.57 -2.28 -10.73
N ALA A 146 5.08 -1.10 -10.40
CA ALA A 146 4.37 -0.83 -9.16
C ALA A 146 2.96 -0.33 -9.51
N LEU A 147 1.95 -0.95 -8.92
CA LEU A 147 0.54 -0.63 -9.11
C LEU A 147 -0.05 -0.18 -7.79
N CYS A 148 -0.37 1.10 -7.71
CA CYS A 148 -1.06 1.70 -6.57
C CYS A 148 -2.56 1.82 -6.86
N ALA A 149 -3.39 1.53 -5.87
CA ALA A 149 -4.85 1.70 -5.95
C ALA A 149 -5.23 3.13 -6.38
N GLU A 150 -4.46 4.11 -5.94
CA GLU A 150 -4.67 5.53 -6.23
C GLU A 150 -4.55 5.86 -7.73
N ASP A 151 -3.64 5.19 -8.46
CA ASP A 151 -3.39 5.44 -9.88
C ASP A 151 -4.62 5.13 -10.74
N ILE A 152 -5.34 4.06 -10.39
CA ILE A 152 -6.48 3.58 -11.19
C ILE A 152 -7.83 3.75 -10.50
N GLY A 153 -7.85 4.19 -9.24
CA GLY A 153 -9.07 4.39 -8.46
C GLY A 153 -9.77 3.09 -8.05
N ILE A 154 -9.04 1.98 -8.01
CA ILE A 154 -9.51 0.65 -7.61
C ILE A 154 -8.53 0.08 -6.58
N ALA A 155 -9.05 -0.48 -5.48
CA ALA A 155 -8.24 -1.02 -4.39
C ALA A 155 -8.47 -2.53 -4.20
N LYS A 156 -7.49 -3.24 -3.65
CA LYS A 156 -7.71 -4.58 -3.09
C LYS A 156 -8.85 -4.53 -2.09
N PRO A 157 -9.74 -5.50 -2.02
CA PRO A 157 -9.69 -6.83 -2.65
C PRO A 157 -10.32 -6.93 -4.05
N ASP A 158 -10.57 -5.83 -4.76
CA ASP A 158 -11.19 -5.86 -6.07
C ASP A 158 -10.30 -6.63 -7.08
N ALA A 159 -10.84 -7.69 -7.67
CA ALA A 159 -10.13 -8.55 -8.61
C ALA A 159 -9.56 -7.79 -9.82
N ARG A 160 -10.18 -6.67 -10.21
CA ARG A 160 -9.72 -5.85 -11.35
C ARG A 160 -8.31 -5.28 -11.12
N LEU A 161 -7.94 -4.96 -9.86
CA LEU A 161 -6.59 -4.49 -9.53
C LEU A 161 -5.55 -5.59 -9.80
N PHE A 162 -5.83 -6.83 -9.40
CA PHE A 162 -4.97 -7.98 -9.66
C PHE A 162 -4.92 -8.32 -11.15
N HIS A 163 -6.03 -8.22 -11.88
CA HIS A 163 -6.03 -8.43 -13.33
C HIS A 163 -5.17 -7.39 -14.06
N GLU A 164 -5.20 -6.13 -13.64
CA GLU A 164 -4.29 -5.10 -14.15
C GLU A 164 -2.82 -5.46 -13.87
N ALA A 165 -2.52 -5.99 -12.68
CA ALA A 165 -1.18 -6.46 -12.35
C ALA A 165 -0.73 -7.60 -13.27
N LEU A 166 -1.61 -8.54 -13.63
CA LEU A 166 -1.30 -9.61 -14.60
C LEU A 166 -0.95 -9.04 -15.99
N VAL A 167 -1.68 -8.01 -16.43
CA VAL A 167 -1.40 -7.32 -17.70
C VAL A 167 -0.02 -6.65 -17.64
N ARG A 168 0.27 -5.87 -16.59
CA ARG A 168 1.58 -5.20 -16.41
C ARG A 168 2.72 -6.20 -16.22
N GLY A 169 2.44 -7.36 -15.67
CA GLY A 169 3.37 -8.48 -15.57
C GLY A 169 3.76 -9.11 -16.90
N GLY A 170 3.06 -8.79 -18.00
CA GLY A 170 3.29 -9.33 -19.35
C GLY A 170 2.18 -10.26 -19.81
N ASN A 171 0.93 -9.99 -19.41
CA ASN A 171 -0.26 -10.83 -19.69
C ASN A 171 -0.12 -12.25 -19.12
N VAL A 172 0.41 -12.35 -17.90
CA VAL A 172 0.60 -13.64 -17.22
C VAL A 172 -0.77 -14.24 -16.87
N PRO A 173 -1.00 -15.54 -17.12
CA PRO A 173 -2.22 -16.21 -16.66
C PRO A 173 -2.32 -16.15 -15.14
N ALA A 174 -3.52 -15.91 -14.58
CA ALA A 174 -3.71 -15.81 -13.14
C ALA A 174 -3.18 -17.03 -12.37
N SER A 175 -3.33 -18.24 -12.93
CA SER A 175 -2.82 -19.49 -12.36
C SER A 175 -1.28 -19.60 -12.32
N ALA A 176 -0.57 -18.73 -13.06
CA ALA A 176 0.89 -18.63 -13.06
C ALA A 176 1.39 -17.40 -12.28
N ALA A 177 0.54 -16.78 -11.47
CA ALA A 177 0.87 -15.67 -10.62
C ALA A 177 0.58 -15.97 -9.14
N VAL A 178 1.36 -15.35 -8.26
CA VAL A 178 1.16 -15.39 -6.81
C VAL A 178 1.22 -13.99 -6.24
N HIS A 179 0.35 -13.70 -5.28
CA HIS A 179 0.40 -12.47 -4.48
C HIS A 179 0.86 -12.78 -3.07
N ILE A 180 1.68 -11.91 -2.50
CA ILE A 180 2.23 -12.00 -1.15
C ILE A 180 1.82 -10.76 -0.39
N GLY A 181 1.16 -10.93 0.75
CA GLY A 181 0.74 -9.82 1.60
C GLY A 181 0.32 -10.28 2.97
N ASP A 182 0.09 -9.32 3.87
CA ASP A 182 -0.23 -9.56 5.28
C ASP A 182 -1.73 -9.58 5.57
N HIS A 183 -2.55 -8.90 4.74
CA HIS A 183 -3.96 -8.68 5.05
C HIS A 183 -4.86 -9.81 4.50
N PRO A 184 -5.58 -10.59 5.39
CA PRO A 184 -6.39 -11.72 4.97
C PRO A 184 -7.46 -11.40 3.92
N GLY A 185 -8.10 -10.23 4.04
CA GLY A 185 -9.17 -9.80 3.13
C GLY A 185 -8.65 -9.23 1.82
N ASP A 186 -7.78 -8.23 1.93
CA ASP A 186 -7.34 -7.46 0.77
C ASP A 186 -6.35 -8.25 -0.09
N ASP A 187 -5.35 -8.88 0.54
CA ASP A 187 -4.30 -9.60 -0.19
C ASP A 187 -4.72 -11.03 -0.52
N ILE A 188 -5.10 -11.80 0.51
CA ILE A 188 -5.27 -13.23 0.31
C ILE A 188 -6.59 -13.53 -0.39
N ALA A 189 -7.71 -13.06 0.17
CA ALA A 189 -9.01 -13.30 -0.45
C ALA A 189 -9.14 -12.58 -1.80
N GLY A 190 -8.61 -11.34 -1.92
CA GLY A 190 -8.63 -10.58 -3.17
C GLY A 190 -7.86 -11.27 -4.29
N ALA A 191 -6.61 -11.69 -4.03
CA ALA A 191 -5.80 -12.42 -5.01
C ALA A 191 -6.45 -13.74 -5.44
N GLN A 192 -6.96 -14.51 -4.47
CA GLN A 192 -7.64 -15.77 -4.75
C GLN A 192 -8.94 -15.60 -5.54
N GLN A 193 -9.70 -14.51 -5.33
CA GLN A 193 -10.88 -14.17 -6.13
C GLN A 193 -10.51 -13.82 -7.58
N ALA A 194 -9.33 -13.22 -7.79
CA ALA A 194 -8.80 -12.95 -9.11
C ALA A 194 -8.15 -14.16 -9.79
N GLY A 195 -8.10 -15.32 -9.11
CA GLY A 195 -7.56 -16.58 -9.64
C GLY A 195 -6.05 -16.75 -9.46
N LEU A 196 -5.39 -15.86 -8.72
CA LEU A 196 -3.99 -15.99 -8.32
C LEU A 196 -3.87 -16.96 -7.14
N ARG A 197 -2.67 -17.49 -6.95
CA ARG A 197 -2.29 -18.06 -5.65
C ARG A 197 -1.99 -16.90 -4.67
N ALA A 198 -2.14 -17.18 -3.37
CA ALA A 198 -1.89 -16.20 -2.33
C ALA A 198 -1.05 -16.80 -1.19
N ILE A 199 0.03 -16.11 -0.84
CA ILE A 199 0.89 -16.46 0.31
C ILE A 199 0.65 -15.41 1.40
N TRP A 200 0.25 -15.88 2.56
CA TRP A 200 0.04 -15.01 3.71
C TRP A 200 1.36 -14.76 4.44
N TYR A 201 1.82 -13.51 4.47
CA TYR A 201 2.90 -13.07 5.32
C TYR A 201 2.36 -12.84 6.73
N ASN A 202 2.78 -13.66 7.68
CA ASN A 202 2.26 -13.68 9.04
C ASN A 202 3.40 -13.79 10.07
N PRO A 203 4.22 -12.74 10.25
CA PRO A 203 5.39 -12.78 11.11
C PRO A 203 5.03 -13.02 12.58
N THR A 204 3.86 -12.61 13.02
CA THR A 204 3.41 -12.73 14.41
C THR A 204 2.72 -14.06 14.73
N GLY A 205 2.44 -14.89 13.72
CA GLY A 205 1.79 -16.20 13.92
C GLY A 205 0.32 -16.11 14.32
N LYS A 206 -0.41 -15.09 13.84
CA LYS A 206 -1.87 -14.97 14.06
C LYS A 206 -2.59 -16.22 13.54
N ALA A 207 -3.70 -16.58 14.19
CA ALA A 207 -4.58 -17.64 13.69
C ALA A 207 -5.27 -17.18 12.40
N TRP A 208 -5.47 -18.11 11.46
CA TRP A 208 -6.27 -17.85 10.28
C TRP A 208 -7.77 -18.00 10.60
N GLU A 209 -8.56 -16.97 10.35
CA GLU A 209 -9.98 -16.93 10.74
C GLU A 209 -10.94 -17.00 9.54
N ALA A 210 -10.45 -16.82 8.29
CA ALA A 210 -11.30 -16.86 7.12
C ALA A 210 -11.57 -18.29 6.64
N GLN A 211 -12.70 -18.49 5.92
CA GLN A 211 -13.10 -19.83 5.45
C GLN A 211 -12.11 -20.43 4.45
N ARG A 212 -11.64 -19.64 3.48
CA ARG A 212 -10.68 -20.09 2.47
C ARG A 212 -9.27 -19.87 2.99
N GLN A 213 -8.50 -20.93 3.07
CA GLN A 213 -7.10 -20.87 3.49
C GLN A 213 -6.21 -20.17 2.44
N PRO A 214 -5.12 -19.52 2.84
CA PRO A 214 -4.06 -19.14 1.91
C PRO A 214 -3.45 -20.37 1.27
N ASP A 215 -2.86 -20.23 0.09
CA ASP A 215 -2.17 -21.36 -0.58
C ASP A 215 -0.88 -21.73 0.14
N ALA A 216 -0.27 -20.78 0.85
CA ALA A 216 0.80 -21.00 1.83
C ALA A 216 0.82 -19.84 2.84
N GLN A 217 1.58 -20.06 3.92
CA GLN A 217 1.90 -19.03 4.92
C GLN A 217 3.40 -19.05 5.18
N VAL A 218 3.98 -17.85 5.35
CA VAL A 218 5.37 -17.65 5.77
C VAL A 218 5.43 -16.68 6.95
N ARG A 219 6.42 -16.85 7.82
CA ARG A 219 6.68 -15.94 8.94
C ARG A 219 7.84 -14.99 8.67
N SER A 220 8.68 -15.32 7.70
CA SER A 220 9.76 -14.48 7.20
C SER A 220 9.73 -14.51 5.67
N LEU A 221 10.03 -13.38 5.03
CA LEU A 221 10.15 -13.30 3.58
C LEU A 221 11.29 -14.20 3.07
N SER A 222 12.29 -14.46 3.89
CA SER A 222 13.41 -15.36 3.56
C SER A 222 12.98 -16.81 3.27
N GLU A 223 11.77 -17.21 3.64
CA GLU A 223 11.21 -18.54 3.33
C GLU A 223 10.71 -18.66 1.89
N LEU A 224 10.40 -17.52 1.24
CA LEU A 224 9.77 -17.48 -0.08
C LEU A 224 10.57 -18.17 -1.19
N PRO A 225 11.91 -17.98 -1.32
CA PRO A 225 12.66 -18.63 -2.39
C PRO A 225 12.56 -20.16 -2.35
N ALA A 226 12.68 -20.77 -1.18
CA ALA A 226 12.57 -22.22 -1.01
C ALA A 226 11.15 -22.73 -1.26
N LEU A 227 10.14 -22.03 -0.74
CA LEU A 227 8.73 -22.34 -0.95
C LEU A 227 8.35 -22.33 -2.44
N LEU A 228 8.71 -21.27 -3.14
CA LEU A 228 8.35 -21.09 -4.55
C LEU A 228 9.14 -21.98 -5.50
N ALA A 229 10.39 -22.33 -5.15
CA ALA A 229 11.13 -23.38 -5.85
C ALA A 229 10.39 -24.72 -5.80
N GLY A 230 9.81 -25.06 -4.64
CA GLY A 230 9.00 -26.28 -4.48
C GLY A 230 7.73 -26.29 -5.36
N TRP A 231 7.13 -25.12 -5.62
CA TRP A 231 5.94 -25.01 -6.46
C TRP A 231 6.21 -25.14 -7.96
N ASN A 232 7.46 -24.98 -8.38
CA ASN A 232 7.88 -25.04 -9.78
C ASN A 232 8.52 -26.37 -10.18
N ILE A 233 8.55 -27.35 -9.29
CA ILE A 233 9.02 -28.71 -9.63
C ILE A 233 7.99 -29.35 -10.56
N PRO A 234 8.39 -29.81 -11.78
CA PRO A 234 7.52 -30.61 -12.64
C PRO A 234 7.08 -31.87 -11.91
N ALA A 235 5.79 -32.20 -11.99
CA ALA A 235 5.25 -33.45 -11.44
C ALA A 235 5.76 -34.66 -12.22
#